data_8da0bf078cbeb3dcdcb791e1841caefd
#
_entry.id   8da0bf078cbeb3dcdcb791e1841caefd
#
_cell.length_a   1.000
_cell.length_b   1.000
_cell.length_c   1.000
_cell.angle_alpha   90.00
_cell.angle_beta   90.00
_cell.angle_gamma   90.00
#
_symmetry.space_group_name_H-M   'P 1'
#
loop_
_entity.id
_entity.type
_entity.pdbx_description
1 polymer ?
#
loop_
_entity_poly.entity_id
_entity_poly.type
_entity_poly.pdbx_seq_one_letter_code
_entity_poly.pdbx_strand_id
1 'polypeptide(L)'
;FPSLDGDHPRLLIPFRDEKGEVFAYQGRAFGKEQPKYITIKLDSDKSKIFGLDRVDKSKQIYAVEGPLDSLFLNNCIAVGGADLVKLKNDIIIIFDNEPRNREICKQMGFCIRLDKKIVIWPDSMKHKDINDMIMTGYTKEQIQEIIDDNIFSGAIAQLRFTEWKKIDEGSMGKTIRQERTTLEL
;
A
#
# COMPACT_ATOMS: atom_id res chain seq x y z
N PHE A 1 -24.98 -7.99 -1.05
CA PHE A 1 -24.44 -9.27 -1.54
C PHE A 1 -25.44 -10.35 -1.21
N PRO A 2 -25.83 -11.23 -2.13
CA PRO A 2 -26.48 -12.45 -1.72
C PRO A 2 -25.50 -13.17 -0.81
N SER A 3 -25.84 -13.32 0.48
CA SER A 3 -25.05 -14.13 1.39
C SER A 3 -25.07 -15.55 0.85
N LEU A 4 -23.92 -16.06 0.47
CA LEU A 4 -23.73 -17.51 0.42
C LEU A 4 -23.96 -17.99 1.86
N ASP A 5 -24.65 -19.10 2.02
CA ASP A 5 -24.86 -19.69 3.35
C ASP A 5 -23.51 -19.76 4.09
N GLY A 6 -23.43 -19.08 5.24
CA GLY A 6 -22.20 -18.95 6.03
C GLY A 6 -21.32 -17.72 5.74
N ASP A 7 -21.69 -16.80 4.83
CA ASP A 7 -20.95 -15.55 4.63
C ASP A 7 -21.31 -14.51 5.70
N HIS A 8 -20.35 -13.66 6.02
CA HIS A 8 -20.47 -12.62 7.05
C HIS A 8 -20.70 -11.25 6.42
N PRO A 9 -21.24 -10.27 7.20
CA PRO A 9 -21.36 -8.89 6.73
C PRO A 9 -20.03 -8.33 6.26
N ARG A 10 -20.04 -7.62 5.11
CA ARG A 10 -18.88 -7.02 4.50
C ARG A 10 -19.10 -5.55 4.19
N LEU A 11 -18.05 -4.75 4.35
CA LEU A 11 -18.04 -3.40 3.81
C LEU A 11 -18.03 -3.47 2.28
N LEU A 12 -19.04 -2.87 1.66
CA LEU A 12 -19.16 -2.80 0.20
C LEU A 12 -18.46 -1.56 -0.33
N ILE A 13 -17.46 -1.77 -1.21
CA ILE A 13 -16.66 -0.72 -1.83
C ILE A 13 -16.95 -0.73 -3.33
N PRO A 14 -17.69 0.27 -3.89
CA PRO A 14 -17.94 0.38 -5.31
C PRO A 14 -16.72 0.93 -6.05
N PHE A 15 -16.38 0.33 -7.17
CA PHE A 15 -15.38 0.82 -8.11
C PHE A 15 -16.10 1.56 -9.25
N ARG A 16 -15.76 2.83 -9.40
CA ARG A 16 -16.35 3.71 -10.42
C ARG A 16 -15.32 4.07 -11.47
N ASP A 17 -15.78 4.17 -12.72
CA ASP A 17 -14.95 4.70 -13.79
C ASP A 17 -14.90 6.25 -13.79
N GLU A 18 -14.21 6.83 -14.74
CA GLU A 18 -14.04 8.29 -14.89
C GLU A 18 -15.38 9.05 -15.11
N LYS A 19 -16.44 8.34 -15.52
CA LYS A 19 -17.79 8.90 -15.68
C LYS A 19 -18.63 8.74 -14.42
N GLY A 20 -18.11 8.08 -13.39
CA GLY A 20 -18.81 7.76 -12.16
C GLY A 20 -19.69 6.50 -12.22
N GLU A 21 -19.65 5.76 -13.33
CA GLU A 21 -20.42 4.52 -13.50
C GLU A 21 -19.75 3.37 -12.74
N VAL A 22 -20.56 2.61 -11.98
CA VAL A 22 -20.04 1.47 -11.21
C VAL A 22 -19.76 0.30 -12.13
N PHE A 23 -18.54 -0.21 -12.14
CA PHE A 23 -18.13 -1.36 -12.94
C PHE A 23 -17.67 -2.58 -12.11
N ALA A 24 -17.46 -2.40 -10.81
CA ALA A 24 -17.13 -3.49 -9.90
C ALA A 24 -17.51 -3.15 -8.47
N TYR A 25 -17.61 -4.19 -7.64
CA TYR A 25 -17.75 -4.07 -6.19
C TYR A 25 -16.68 -4.94 -5.51
N GLN A 26 -16.14 -4.44 -4.41
CA GLN A 26 -15.30 -5.22 -3.52
C GLN A 26 -15.93 -5.28 -2.13
N GLY A 27 -16.15 -6.48 -1.63
CA GLY A 27 -16.60 -6.73 -0.26
C GLY A 27 -15.40 -7.00 0.64
N ARG A 28 -15.16 -6.14 1.64
CA ARG A 28 -14.13 -6.34 2.67
C ARG A 28 -14.75 -6.93 3.92
N ALA A 29 -14.23 -8.02 4.43
CA ALA A 29 -14.62 -8.59 5.71
C ALA A 29 -14.32 -7.63 6.87
N PHE A 30 -15.21 -7.57 7.86
CA PHE A 30 -15.01 -6.75 9.07
C PHE A 30 -14.07 -7.41 10.08
N GLY A 31 -14.00 -8.72 10.08
CA GLY A 31 -13.23 -9.51 11.03
C GLY A 31 -12.10 -10.31 10.38
N LYS A 32 -11.91 -11.54 10.88
CA LYS A 32 -10.86 -12.46 10.42
C LYS A 32 -11.31 -13.42 9.33
N GLU A 33 -12.51 -13.22 8.79
CA GLU A 33 -13.10 -14.08 7.77
C GLU A 33 -12.24 -14.14 6.51
N GLN A 34 -12.20 -15.32 5.89
CA GLN A 34 -11.49 -15.56 4.64
C GLN A 34 -12.47 -15.84 3.49
N PRO A 35 -12.20 -15.32 2.29
CA PRO A 35 -11.13 -14.38 1.97
C PRO A 35 -11.43 -12.96 2.51
N LYS A 36 -10.39 -12.25 2.91
CA LYS A 36 -10.51 -10.87 3.43
C LYS A 36 -11.21 -9.93 2.44
N TYR A 37 -10.99 -10.13 1.14
CA TYR A 37 -11.62 -9.38 0.06
C TYR A 37 -12.27 -10.30 -0.97
N ILE A 38 -13.48 -9.97 -1.38
CA ILE A 38 -14.19 -10.59 -2.50
C ILE A 38 -14.47 -9.49 -3.52
N THR A 39 -14.11 -9.71 -4.79
CA THR A 39 -14.37 -8.73 -5.86
C THR A 39 -15.32 -9.31 -6.89
N ILE A 40 -16.37 -8.57 -7.24
CA ILE A 40 -17.31 -8.88 -8.31
C ILE A 40 -17.17 -7.79 -9.37
N LYS A 41 -16.78 -8.16 -10.58
CA LYS A 41 -16.75 -7.29 -11.74
C LYS A 41 -18.09 -7.36 -12.48
N LEU A 42 -18.65 -6.21 -12.80
CA LEU A 42 -19.81 -6.07 -13.71
C LEU A 42 -19.34 -5.91 -15.15
N ASP A 43 -18.13 -5.37 -15.34
CA ASP A 43 -17.47 -5.20 -16.63
C ASP A 43 -16.06 -5.83 -16.52
N SER A 44 -15.86 -6.94 -17.25
CA SER A 44 -14.59 -7.70 -17.23
C SER A 44 -13.44 -6.95 -17.88
N ASP A 45 -13.73 -6.04 -18.83
CA ASP A 45 -12.72 -5.36 -19.64
C ASP A 45 -12.08 -4.18 -18.92
N LYS A 46 -12.75 -3.67 -17.88
CA LYS A 46 -12.22 -2.57 -17.09
C LYS A 46 -11.16 -3.04 -16.09
N SER A 47 -10.05 -2.29 -16.01
CA SER A 47 -9.01 -2.51 -15.01
C SER A 47 -9.55 -2.22 -13.62
N LYS A 48 -9.20 -3.06 -12.62
CA LYS A 48 -9.65 -2.90 -11.24
C LYS A 48 -8.86 -1.77 -10.55
N ILE A 49 -9.22 -0.53 -10.87
CA ILE A 49 -8.67 0.68 -10.26
C ILE A 49 -9.78 1.38 -9.48
N PHE A 50 -9.55 1.63 -8.20
CA PHE A 50 -10.46 2.39 -7.34
C PHE A 50 -10.09 3.87 -7.36
N GLY A 51 -11.08 4.75 -7.41
CA GLY A 51 -10.89 6.19 -7.30
C GLY A 51 -10.68 6.92 -8.62
N LEU A 52 -10.94 6.29 -9.78
CA LEU A 52 -10.85 6.95 -11.09
C LEU A 52 -11.81 8.13 -11.24
N ASP A 53 -12.95 8.09 -10.56
CA ASP A 53 -13.98 9.13 -10.53
C ASP A 53 -13.58 10.36 -9.70
N ARG A 54 -12.50 10.26 -8.92
CA ARG A 54 -12.11 11.28 -7.94
C ARG A 54 -10.77 11.96 -8.24
N VAL A 55 -9.94 11.37 -9.13
CA VAL A 55 -8.61 11.89 -9.40
C VAL A 55 -8.62 12.98 -10.47
N ASP A 56 -7.88 14.03 -10.18
CA ASP A 56 -7.54 15.08 -11.12
C ASP A 56 -6.25 14.71 -11.87
N LYS A 57 -6.39 14.37 -13.15
CA LYS A 57 -5.27 13.94 -14.01
C LYS A 57 -4.27 15.05 -14.33
N SER A 58 -4.60 16.31 -14.04
CA SER A 58 -3.70 17.43 -14.20
C SER A 58 -2.73 17.61 -13.04
N LYS A 59 -2.96 16.89 -11.94
CA LYS A 59 -2.17 16.92 -10.71
C LYS A 59 -1.40 15.64 -10.52
N GLN A 60 -0.42 15.66 -9.60
CA GLN A 60 0.29 14.46 -9.21
C GLN A 60 -0.69 13.42 -8.69
N ILE A 61 -0.63 12.20 -9.23
CA ILE A 61 -1.43 11.06 -8.79
C ILE A 61 -0.56 10.14 -7.93
N TYR A 62 -1.12 9.71 -6.81
CA TYR A 62 -0.56 8.69 -5.94
C TYR A 62 -1.30 7.38 -6.14
N ALA A 63 -0.65 6.25 -5.90
CA ALA A 63 -1.25 4.93 -5.99
C ALA A 63 -0.84 4.06 -4.81
N VAL A 64 -1.83 3.44 -4.18
CA VAL A 64 -1.69 2.48 -3.08
C VAL A 64 -2.30 1.13 -3.45
N GLU A 65 -2.09 0.10 -2.62
CA GLU A 65 -2.72 -1.20 -2.85
C GLU A 65 -4.20 -1.21 -2.43
N GLY A 66 -4.51 -0.65 -1.27
CA GLY A 66 -5.82 -0.74 -0.63
C GLY A 66 -6.76 0.44 -0.93
N PRO A 67 -8.05 0.20 -1.30
CA PRO A 67 -9.01 1.27 -1.48
C PRO A 67 -9.16 2.18 -0.27
N LEU A 68 -9.14 1.63 0.97
CA LEU A 68 -9.30 2.42 2.18
C LEU A 68 -8.12 3.37 2.42
N ASP A 69 -6.89 2.92 2.17
CA ASP A 69 -5.68 3.74 2.31
C ASP A 69 -5.73 4.94 1.37
N SER A 70 -6.24 4.74 0.15
CA SER A 70 -6.37 5.83 -0.84
C SER A 70 -7.31 6.96 -0.42
N LEU A 71 -8.23 6.73 0.52
CA LEU A 71 -9.17 7.74 1.03
C LEU A 71 -8.52 8.76 1.97
N PHE A 72 -7.35 8.43 2.47
CA PHE A 72 -6.59 9.27 3.40
C PHE A 72 -5.51 10.12 2.72
N LEU A 73 -5.34 9.97 1.40
CA LEU A 73 -4.36 10.70 0.61
C LEU A 73 -5.02 11.62 -0.41
N ASN A 74 -4.30 12.68 -0.77
CA ASN A 74 -4.71 13.58 -1.83
C ASN A 74 -4.52 12.93 -3.19
N ASN A 75 -5.49 13.10 -4.09
CA ASN A 75 -5.42 12.67 -5.49
C ASN A 75 -4.89 11.25 -5.68
N CYS A 76 -5.46 10.29 -4.96
CA CYS A 76 -4.95 8.92 -4.86
C CYS A 76 -5.93 7.90 -5.44
N ILE A 77 -5.36 6.93 -6.16
CA ILE A 77 -6.04 5.72 -6.63
C ILE A 77 -5.59 4.50 -5.83
N ALA A 78 -6.40 3.43 -5.87
CA ALA A 78 -5.95 2.14 -5.36
C ALA A 78 -5.98 1.09 -6.48
N VAL A 79 -4.89 0.30 -6.54
CA VAL A 79 -4.67 -0.74 -7.54
C VAL A 79 -4.12 -1.98 -6.85
N GLY A 80 -4.80 -3.11 -6.94
CA GLY A 80 -4.35 -4.35 -6.29
C GLY A 80 -2.88 -4.67 -6.59
N GLY A 81 -2.14 -5.12 -5.57
CA GLY A 81 -0.68 -5.21 -5.48
C GLY A 81 0.11 -5.48 -6.76
N ALA A 82 -0.16 -6.59 -7.44
CA ALA A 82 0.57 -6.95 -8.67
C ALA A 82 0.39 -5.96 -9.84
N ASP A 83 -0.64 -5.13 -9.83
CA ASP A 83 -0.91 -4.17 -10.90
C ASP A 83 -0.28 -2.78 -10.64
N LEU A 84 0.15 -2.48 -9.40
CA LEU A 84 0.86 -1.24 -9.08
C LEU A 84 2.09 -1.04 -9.96
N VAL A 85 2.86 -2.10 -10.20
CA VAL A 85 4.07 -2.03 -11.03
C VAL A 85 3.80 -1.74 -12.51
N LYS A 86 2.55 -1.91 -12.98
CA LYS A 86 2.14 -1.66 -14.38
C LYS A 86 1.70 -0.21 -14.61
N LEU A 87 1.53 0.59 -13.57
CA LEU A 87 1.13 1.99 -13.68
C LEU A 87 2.16 2.82 -14.46
N LYS A 88 1.74 3.97 -14.99
CA LYS A 88 2.63 4.91 -15.71
C LYS A 88 3.72 5.47 -14.78
N ASN A 89 4.82 5.94 -15.36
CA ASN A 89 5.98 6.43 -14.60
C ASN A 89 5.76 7.76 -13.89
N ASP A 90 4.73 8.51 -14.27
CA ASP A 90 4.35 9.79 -13.64
C ASP A 90 3.53 9.61 -12.33
N ILE A 91 3.09 8.39 -12.05
CA ILE A 91 2.34 8.06 -10.83
C ILE A 91 3.33 7.67 -9.71
N ILE A 92 3.14 8.25 -8.52
CA ILE A 92 3.91 7.90 -7.33
C ILE A 92 3.30 6.67 -6.68
N ILE A 93 4.10 5.61 -6.52
CA ILE A 93 3.66 4.33 -5.98
C ILE A 93 4.04 4.24 -4.49
N ILE A 94 3.07 3.89 -3.66
CA ILE A 94 3.21 3.74 -2.22
C ILE A 94 2.91 2.28 -1.86
N PHE A 95 3.92 1.55 -1.42
CA PHE A 95 3.79 0.19 -0.90
C PHE A 95 3.60 0.22 0.62
N ASP A 96 3.01 -0.84 1.16
CA ASP A 96 2.98 -1.06 2.60
C ASP A 96 4.40 -1.09 3.18
N ASN A 97 4.56 -0.59 4.40
CA ASN A 97 5.85 -0.55 5.09
C ASN A 97 6.21 -1.91 5.70
N GLU A 98 6.44 -2.89 4.84
CA GLU A 98 6.76 -4.27 5.21
C GLU A 98 8.12 -4.73 4.64
N PRO A 99 9.27 -4.33 5.23
CA PRO A 99 10.60 -4.62 4.69
C PRO A 99 10.95 -6.12 4.63
N ARG A 100 10.20 -6.98 5.33
CA ARG A 100 10.35 -8.44 5.28
C ARG A 100 9.42 -9.14 4.29
N ASN A 101 8.44 -8.44 3.75
CA ASN A 101 7.54 -8.99 2.75
C ASN A 101 8.26 -9.14 1.42
N ARG A 102 8.56 -10.39 1.05
CA ARG A 102 9.32 -10.70 -0.18
C ARG A 102 8.64 -10.20 -1.44
N GLU A 103 7.31 -10.22 -1.48
CA GLU A 103 6.57 -9.77 -2.66
C GLU A 103 6.64 -8.25 -2.81
N ILE A 104 6.44 -7.49 -1.72
CA ILE A 104 6.60 -6.03 -1.70
C ILE A 104 8.04 -5.66 -2.09
N CYS A 105 9.05 -6.28 -1.50
CA CYS A 105 10.45 -6.03 -1.84
C CYS A 105 10.75 -6.29 -3.32
N LYS A 106 10.19 -7.36 -3.90
CA LYS A 106 10.32 -7.70 -5.32
C LYS A 106 9.69 -6.63 -6.21
N GLN A 107 8.47 -6.19 -5.88
CA GLN A 107 7.74 -5.16 -6.63
C GLN A 107 8.44 -3.81 -6.55
N MET A 108 8.87 -3.36 -5.35
CA MET A 108 9.65 -2.13 -5.19
C MET A 108 10.95 -2.17 -6.01
N GLY A 109 11.72 -3.27 -5.92
CA GLY A 109 12.94 -3.45 -6.71
C GLY A 109 12.67 -3.45 -8.22
N PHE A 110 11.52 -3.95 -8.67
CA PHE A 110 11.11 -3.86 -10.07
C PHE A 110 10.79 -2.41 -10.49
N CYS A 111 10.04 -1.67 -9.66
CA CYS A 111 9.75 -0.27 -9.90
C CYS A 111 11.01 0.59 -9.98
N ILE A 112 11.99 0.36 -9.08
CA ILE A 112 13.28 1.08 -9.09
C ILE A 112 14.04 0.83 -10.39
N ARG A 113 14.09 -0.42 -10.88
CA ARG A 113 14.75 -0.75 -12.17
C ARG A 113 14.09 -0.08 -13.38
N LEU A 114 12.79 0.22 -13.29
CA LEU A 114 12.02 0.96 -14.31
C LEU A 114 12.04 2.48 -14.09
N ASP A 115 12.86 2.97 -13.17
CA ASP A 115 12.98 4.39 -12.80
C ASP A 115 11.63 5.03 -12.41
N LYS A 116 10.74 4.26 -11.79
CA LYS A 116 9.47 4.76 -11.25
C LYS A 116 9.67 5.50 -9.95
N LYS A 117 8.82 6.49 -9.71
CA LYS A 117 8.77 7.18 -8.42
C LYS A 117 8.05 6.29 -7.39
N ILE A 118 8.73 5.97 -6.31
CA ILE A 118 8.18 5.20 -5.20
C ILE A 118 8.42 5.90 -3.88
N VAL A 119 7.54 5.67 -2.92
CA VAL A 119 7.77 6.07 -1.53
C VAL A 119 8.59 4.99 -0.84
N ILE A 120 9.64 5.41 -0.14
CA ILE A 120 10.42 4.54 0.75
C ILE A 120 10.29 5.10 2.15
N TRP A 121 9.59 4.39 3.01
CA TRP A 121 9.27 4.84 4.35
C TRP A 121 10.53 5.12 5.19
N PRO A 122 10.56 6.22 5.97
CA PRO A 122 11.70 6.53 6.83
C PRO A 122 11.80 5.53 8.00
N ASP A 123 12.99 5.35 8.54
CA ASP A 123 13.28 4.44 9.66
C ASP A 123 12.45 4.72 10.92
N SER A 124 12.02 5.97 11.11
CA SER A 124 11.15 6.40 12.20
C SER A 124 9.73 5.87 12.06
N MET A 125 9.28 5.56 10.84
CA MET A 125 7.94 5.05 10.58
C MET A 125 7.86 3.55 10.90
N LYS A 126 7.08 3.21 11.94
CA LYS A 126 6.90 1.82 12.39
C LYS A 126 5.56 1.21 12.02
N HIS A 127 4.63 2.03 11.53
CA HIS A 127 3.31 1.58 11.10
C HIS A 127 3.41 0.85 9.77
N LYS A 128 2.60 -0.18 9.63
CA LYS A 128 2.60 -1.06 8.47
C LYS A 128 2.02 -0.39 7.22
N ASP A 129 0.91 0.31 7.37
CA ASP A 129 0.13 0.91 6.29
C ASP A 129 -0.49 2.25 6.73
N ILE A 130 -1.10 2.96 5.80
CA ILE A 130 -1.73 4.26 6.04
C ILE A 130 -2.91 4.15 7.00
N ASN A 131 -3.70 3.09 6.90
CA ASN A 131 -4.82 2.87 7.80
C ASN A 131 -4.33 2.72 9.26
N ASP A 132 -3.22 2.03 9.47
CA ASP A 132 -2.61 1.85 10.78
C ASP A 132 -2.12 3.20 11.36
N MET A 133 -1.55 4.06 10.52
CA MET A 133 -1.16 5.44 10.90
C MET A 133 -2.37 6.26 11.36
N ILE A 134 -3.47 6.24 10.61
CA ILE A 134 -4.72 6.94 10.96
C ILE A 134 -5.27 6.41 12.30
N MET A 135 -5.30 5.10 12.48
CA MET A 135 -5.81 4.48 13.71
C MET A 135 -4.98 4.83 14.95
N THR A 136 -3.73 5.21 14.77
CA THR A 136 -2.81 5.63 15.85
C THR A 136 -2.76 7.15 16.04
N GLY A 137 -3.54 7.93 15.25
CA GLY A 137 -3.75 9.36 15.46
C GLY A 137 -3.01 10.30 14.52
N TYR A 138 -2.34 9.79 13.47
CA TYR A 138 -1.79 10.66 12.43
C TYR A 138 -2.92 11.33 11.66
N THR A 139 -2.75 12.61 11.31
CA THR A 139 -3.67 13.30 10.40
C THR A 139 -3.33 13.01 8.95
N LYS A 140 -4.27 13.28 8.04
CA LYS A 140 -4.04 13.11 6.60
C LYS A 140 -2.90 13.99 6.11
N GLU A 141 -2.82 15.21 6.62
CA GLU A 141 -1.79 16.19 6.27
C GLU A 141 -0.40 15.70 6.68
N GLN A 142 -0.26 15.17 7.90
CA GLN A 142 0.99 14.60 8.39
C GLN A 142 1.45 13.39 7.56
N ILE A 143 0.50 12.51 7.18
CA ILE A 143 0.80 11.35 6.34
C ILE A 143 1.23 11.80 4.95
N GLN A 144 0.54 12.79 4.36
CA GLN A 144 0.89 13.32 3.05
C GLN A 144 2.28 13.96 3.05
N GLU A 145 2.62 14.75 4.08
CA GLU A 145 3.94 15.36 4.25
C GLU A 145 5.04 14.29 4.33
N ILE A 146 4.85 13.25 5.16
CA ILE A 146 5.80 12.14 5.25
C ILE A 146 5.98 11.46 3.90
N ILE A 147 4.91 11.24 3.15
CA ILE A 147 4.97 10.64 1.82
C ILE A 147 5.76 11.53 0.87
N ASP A 148 5.44 12.81 0.80
CA ASP A 148 6.04 13.77 -0.14
C ASP A 148 7.54 13.95 0.11
N ASP A 149 7.97 13.91 1.37
CA ASP A 149 9.38 13.98 1.77
C ASP A 149 10.17 12.69 1.46
N ASN A 150 9.49 11.59 1.16
CA ASN A 150 10.10 10.27 0.97
C ASN A 150 9.86 9.64 -0.41
N ILE A 151 9.67 10.49 -1.43
CA ILE A 151 9.55 10.05 -2.83
C ILE A 151 10.94 9.95 -3.44
N PHE A 152 11.27 8.79 -3.98
CA PHE A 152 12.57 8.53 -4.60
C PHE A 152 12.43 7.80 -5.94
N SER A 153 13.42 7.99 -6.84
CA SER A 153 13.60 7.23 -8.07
C SER A 153 15.10 7.00 -8.35
N GLY A 154 15.41 6.15 -9.31
CA GLY A 154 16.79 5.91 -9.77
C GLY A 154 17.73 5.40 -8.69
N ALA A 155 18.99 5.89 -8.74
CA ALA A 155 20.07 5.46 -7.85
C ALA A 155 19.79 5.77 -6.36
N ILE A 156 19.12 6.89 -6.08
CA ILE A 156 18.76 7.28 -4.71
C ILE A 156 17.72 6.30 -4.15
N ALA A 157 16.70 5.95 -4.95
CA ALA A 157 15.73 4.94 -4.55
C ALA A 157 16.40 3.59 -4.26
N GLN A 158 17.39 3.18 -5.08
CA GLN A 158 18.12 1.93 -4.86
C GLN A 158 18.89 1.95 -3.53
N LEU A 159 19.55 3.06 -3.19
CA LEU A 159 20.26 3.21 -1.94
C LEU A 159 19.29 3.15 -0.74
N ARG A 160 18.26 3.99 -0.74
CA ARG A 160 17.24 4.04 0.31
C ARG A 160 16.52 2.71 0.51
N PHE A 161 16.18 2.04 -0.58
CA PHE A 161 15.56 0.72 -0.54
C PHE A 161 16.47 -0.34 0.11
N THR A 162 17.78 -0.26 -0.15
CA THR A 162 18.74 -1.17 0.47
C THR A 162 18.84 -0.94 1.99
N GLU A 163 18.82 0.32 2.42
CA GLU A 163 18.80 0.69 3.84
C GLU A 163 17.49 0.25 4.49
N TRP A 164 16.33 0.58 3.88
CA TRP A 164 15.01 0.21 4.40
C TRP A 164 14.86 -1.29 4.66
N LYS A 165 15.39 -2.15 3.80
CA LYS A 165 15.39 -3.61 4.03
C LYS A 165 16.23 -4.06 5.23
N LYS A 166 17.24 -3.29 5.65
CA LYS A 166 18.14 -3.63 6.77
C LYS A 166 17.59 -3.23 8.15
N ILE A 167 16.56 -2.39 8.21
CA ILE A 167 16.02 -1.86 9.47
C ILE A 167 15.74 -2.99 10.48
N ASP A 168 15.24 -4.12 9.98
CA ASP A 168 14.87 -5.26 10.81
C ASP A 168 16.05 -6.23 11.12
N GLU A 169 17.13 -6.23 10.34
CA GLU A 169 18.29 -7.09 10.62
C GLU A 169 19.03 -6.61 11.88
N GLY A 170 19.04 -5.30 12.11
CA GLY A 170 19.65 -4.70 13.33
C GLY A 170 18.91 -5.02 14.63
N SER A 171 17.59 -5.26 14.58
CA SER A 171 16.80 -5.61 15.77
C SER A 171 16.99 -7.07 16.19
N MET A 172 17.12 -7.99 15.24
CA MET A 172 17.42 -9.41 15.52
C MET A 172 18.82 -9.59 16.11
N GLY A 173 19.81 -8.85 15.62
CA GLY A 173 21.18 -8.91 16.15
C GLY A 173 21.31 -8.47 17.62
N LYS A 174 20.47 -7.53 18.06
CA LYS A 174 20.42 -7.08 19.46
C LYS A 174 19.73 -8.10 20.36
N THR A 175 18.65 -8.73 19.91
CA THR A 175 17.92 -9.76 20.68
C THR A 175 18.79 -11.01 20.89
N ILE A 176 19.48 -11.48 19.86
CA ILE A 176 20.38 -12.64 19.97
C ILE A 176 21.59 -12.34 20.89
N ARG A 177 22.12 -11.11 20.91
CA ARG A 177 23.19 -10.72 21.85
C ARG A 177 22.69 -10.64 23.29
N GLN A 178 21.47 -10.19 23.55
CA GLN A 178 20.90 -10.18 24.89
C GLN A 178 20.64 -11.61 25.42
N GLU A 179 20.13 -12.51 24.61
CA GLU A 179 19.92 -13.90 25.00
C GLU A 179 21.25 -14.65 25.28
N ARG A 180 22.32 -14.38 24.51
CA ARG A 180 23.62 -14.98 24.77
C ARG A 180 24.28 -14.44 26.06
N THR A 181 24.06 -13.18 26.41
CA THR A 181 24.61 -12.59 27.64
C THR A 181 23.89 -13.08 28.89
N THR A 182 22.65 -13.56 28.78
CA THR A 182 21.87 -14.11 29.90
C THR A 182 22.18 -15.60 30.16
N LEU A 183 22.87 -16.26 29.22
CA LEU A 183 23.26 -17.69 29.38
C LEU A 183 24.67 -17.90 29.93
N GLU A 184 25.45 -16.85 30.20
CA GLU A 184 26.78 -16.91 30.75
C GLU A 184 26.85 -16.46 32.24
N LEU A 185 25.72 -16.50 32.95
CA LEU A 185 25.58 -16.37 34.40
C LEU A 185 24.93 -17.64 34.95
#